data_2ec2ed3274fbd85a59d3ff672004b45f
#
_entry.id   2ec2ed3274fbd85a59d3ff672004b45f
#
_cell.length_a   1.000
_cell.length_b   1.000
_cell.length_c   1.000
_cell.angle_alpha   90.00
_cell.angle_beta   90.00
_cell.angle_gamma   90.00
#
_symmetry.space_group_name_H-M   'P 1'
#
loop_
_entity.id
_entity.type
_entity.pdbx_description
1 polymer ?
#
loop_
_entity_poly.entity_id
_entity_poly.type
_entity_poly.pdbx_seq_one_letter_code
_entity_poly.pdbx_strand_id
1 'polypeptide(L)'
;MKIIIAIDSFKGCLRSTEAGMAAAKGIKDAIKDADIQILTVSDGGEGYREAFCDAVDGNNIEVPTRDPLMRPITAQYMLKDKLAVIEMAEASGLTLLSEKERNPMRTTSYGTGLLIADAVKRGAKHIIIGLGGSATSDAGMGMLKALIDTFAPHGNWNSIKELDDVKFTIASDVKNPLCGKYGAAAVFGPQKGATPEMVKLLDERARKFAEISAFHFGYDKQNEEGAGAAGGLGYALMQYLHADCKPGIELLLETLRFDELTQDADLVITGEGAADRQTLMGKLPIGILHHAGQAKVWLIAGKISDHQELLQAGFNQVACINPPEIILEEAMKPEIATKNIRNTVREMIKTKFLTDEDIASKPRE
;
A
#
# COMPACT_ATOMS: atom_id res chain seq x y z
N MET A 1 29.75 -8.28 2.49
CA MET A 1 28.71 -8.02 1.48
C MET A 1 27.49 -7.52 2.21
N LYS A 2 27.07 -6.28 1.90
CA LYS A 2 25.86 -5.65 2.47
C LYS A 2 24.69 -5.87 1.54
N ILE A 3 23.60 -6.46 2.07
CA ILE A 3 22.40 -6.79 1.30
C ILE A 3 21.19 -6.17 1.97
N ILE A 4 20.41 -5.43 1.20
CA ILE A 4 19.13 -4.90 1.63
C ILE A 4 18.01 -5.75 1.03
N ILE A 5 17.04 -6.11 1.84
CA ILE A 5 15.85 -6.87 1.44
C ILE A 5 14.63 -5.98 1.63
N ALA A 6 13.92 -5.69 0.53
CA ALA A 6 12.73 -4.85 0.50
C ALA A 6 11.68 -5.51 -0.41
N ILE A 7 10.98 -6.51 0.13
CA ILE A 7 10.03 -7.37 -0.59
C ILE A 7 8.61 -7.03 -0.12
N ASP A 8 7.70 -6.74 -1.07
CA ASP A 8 6.28 -6.53 -0.78
C ASP A 8 5.60 -7.80 -0.27
N SER A 9 4.43 -7.66 0.29
CA SER A 9 3.60 -8.78 0.70
C SER A 9 3.22 -9.66 -0.50
N PHE A 10 3.24 -10.96 -0.30
CA PHE A 10 2.62 -11.92 -1.21
C PHE A 10 1.15 -12.02 -0.81
N LYS A 11 0.31 -11.15 -1.37
CA LYS A 11 -1.09 -10.91 -0.96
C LYS A 11 -1.85 -12.21 -0.70
N GLY A 12 -2.41 -12.35 0.51
CA GLY A 12 -3.13 -13.55 0.94
C GLY A 12 -2.22 -14.75 1.26
N CYS A 13 -0.89 -14.57 1.32
CA CYS A 13 0.08 -15.63 1.59
C CYS A 13 1.09 -15.26 2.66
N LEU A 14 1.98 -14.28 2.39
CA LEU A 14 3.05 -13.84 3.29
C LEU A 14 3.05 -12.31 3.44
N ARG A 15 3.28 -11.84 4.65
CA ARG A 15 3.58 -10.42 4.89
C ARG A 15 4.99 -10.07 4.39
N SER A 16 5.25 -8.78 4.17
CA SER A 16 6.56 -8.25 3.74
C SER A 16 7.70 -8.75 4.64
N THR A 17 7.52 -8.68 5.97
CA THR A 17 8.49 -9.15 6.96
C THR A 17 8.77 -10.65 6.85
N GLU A 18 7.76 -11.48 6.62
CA GLU A 18 7.89 -12.94 6.49
C GLU A 18 8.64 -13.32 5.21
N ALA A 19 8.32 -12.67 4.10
CA ALA A 19 9.02 -12.83 2.82
C ALA A 19 10.49 -12.39 2.93
N GLY A 20 10.75 -11.24 3.58
CA GLY A 20 12.08 -10.75 3.86
C GLY A 20 12.92 -11.70 4.72
N MET A 21 12.33 -12.25 5.79
CA MET A 21 13.00 -13.25 6.63
C MET A 21 13.31 -14.55 5.89
N ALA A 22 12.42 -14.98 5.00
CA ALA A 22 12.67 -16.17 4.17
C ALA A 22 13.86 -15.94 3.21
N ALA A 23 13.92 -14.78 2.57
CA ALA A 23 15.03 -14.38 1.70
C ALA A 23 16.34 -14.29 2.49
N ALA A 24 16.34 -13.66 3.68
CA ALA A 24 17.52 -13.57 4.55
C ALA A 24 18.07 -14.95 4.96
N LYS A 25 17.20 -15.89 5.27
CA LYS A 25 17.61 -17.28 5.53
C LYS A 25 18.30 -17.91 4.31
N GLY A 26 17.78 -17.68 3.10
CA GLY A 26 18.40 -18.16 1.87
C GLY A 26 19.79 -17.57 1.64
N ILE A 27 19.99 -16.29 1.92
CA ILE A 27 21.29 -15.64 1.86
C ILE A 27 22.25 -16.25 2.88
N LYS A 28 21.83 -16.38 4.15
CA LYS A 28 22.67 -16.95 5.23
C LYS A 28 23.07 -18.42 4.96
N ASP A 29 22.22 -19.18 4.28
CA ASP A 29 22.57 -20.56 3.86
C ASP A 29 23.70 -20.59 2.82
N ALA A 30 23.87 -19.51 2.04
CA ALA A 30 24.92 -19.38 1.05
C ALA A 30 26.15 -18.63 1.62
N ILE A 31 25.95 -17.50 2.27
CA ILE A 31 27.00 -16.61 2.81
C ILE A 31 26.69 -16.33 4.28
N LYS A 32 27.37 -17.03 5.20
CA LYS A 32 27.11 -16.95 6.66
C LYS A 32 27.29 -15.53 7.22
N ASP A 33 28.33 -14.83 6.76
CA ASP A 33 28.75 -13.52 7.29
C ASP A 33 28.20 -12.33 6.45
N ALA A 34 27.14 -12.54 5.66
CA ALA A 34 26.48 -11.44 4.96
C ALA A 34 25.87 -10.45 5.96
N ASP A 35 26.08 -9.16 5.76
CA ASP A 35 25.40 -8.09 6.45
C ASP A 35 24.03 -7.88 5.78
N ILE A 36 22.95 -8.20 6.48
CA ILE A 36 21.61 -8.22 5.92
C ILE A 36 20.71 -7.27 6.69
N GLN A 37 20.14 -6.32 5.98
CA GLN A 37 19.09 -5.45 6.50
C GLN A 37 17.75 -5.79 5.81
N ILE A 38 16.73 -6.12 6.62
CA ILE A 38 15.36 -6.37 6.13
C ILE A 38 14.55 -5.11 6.39
N LEU A 39 13.89 -4.61 5.36
CA LEU A 39 12.98 -3.48 5.45
C LEU A 39 11.55 -3.97 5.19
N THR A 40 10.64 -3.62 6.09
CA THR A 40 9.20 -3.80 5.85
C THR A 40 8.75 -2.74 4.86
N VAL A 41 8.15 -3.16 3.75
CA VAL A 41 7.75 -2.25 2.67
C VAL A 41 6.32 -2.55 2.20
N SER A 42 5.66 -1.52 1.67
CA SER A 42 4.32 -1.60 1.05
C SER A 42 4.10 -0.43 0.11
N ASP A 43 3.23 -0.58 -0.88
CA ASP A 43 2.90 0.42 -1.91
C ASP A 43 1.72 1.36 -1.56
N GLY A 44 1.24 1.34 -0.31
CA GLY A 44 0.06 2.12 0.14
C GLY A 44 -1.18 1.27 0.35
N GLY A 45 -1.07 -0.04 0.18
CA GLY A 45 -2.10 -1.04 0.47
C GLY A 45 -1.93 -1.68 1.84
N GLU A 46 -2.22 -2.98 1.91
CA GLU A 46 -2.08 -3.80 3.13
C GLU A 46 -0.64 -3.77 3.66
N GLY A 47 -0.48 -3.55 4.98
CA GLY A 47 0.82 -3.49 5.64
C GLY A 47 1.53 -2.13 5.57
N TYR A 48 0.89 -1.12 4.98
CA TYR A 48 1.50 0.22 4.84
C TYR A 48 1.77 0.87 6.19
N ARG A 49 0.81 0.79 7.11
CA ARG A 49 0.96 1.26 8.50
C ARG A 49 2.09 0.53 9.23
N GLU A 50 2.20 -0.80 9.06
CA GLU A 50 3.26 -1.62 9.66
C GLU A 50 4.62 -1.18 9.14
N ALA A 51 4.76 -0.96 7.84
CA ALA A 51 5.99 -0.48 7.22
C ALA A 51 6.43 0.87 7.79
N PHE A 52 5.52 1.81 7.98
CA PHE A 52 5.85 3.10 8.64
C PHE A 52 6.13 2.94 10.12
N CYS A 53 5.43 2.05 10.85
CA CYS A 53 5.76 1.75 12.25
C CYS A 53 7.22 1.33 12.38
N ASP A 54 7.67 0.41 11.53
CA ASP A 54 9.04 -0.09 11.55
C ASP A 54 10.04 1.00 11.12
N ALA A 55 9.68 1.80 10.10
CA ALA A 55 10.56 2.85 9.57
C ALA A 55 10.89 3.95 10.60
N VAL A 56 9.94 4.32 11.46
CA VAL A 56 10.10 5.46 12.37
C VAL A 56 10.00 5.08 13.86
N ASP A 57 9.97 3.80 14.18
CA ASP A 57 9.69 3.30 15.54
C ASP A 57 8.41 3.94 16.11
N GLY A 58 7.33 3.80 15.32
CA GLY A 58 6.02 4.37 15.60
C GLY A 58 5.18 3.51 16.54
N ASN A 59 4.13 4.11 17.12
CA ASN A 59 3.20 3.41 18.00
C ASN A 59 1.90 3.11 17.27
N ASN A 60 1.37 1.89 17.42
CA ASN A 60 0.03 1.55 17.00
C ASN A 60 -1.00 2.10 18.00
N ILE A 61 -1.95 2.88 17.52
CA ILE A 61 -3.04 3.47 18.30
C ILE A 61 -4.34 2.74 17.95
N GLU A 62 -4.95 2.12 18.92
CA GLU A 62 -6.27 1.51 18.80
C GLU A 62 -7.38 2.54 19.01
N VAL A 63 -8.37 2.54 18.11
CA VAL A 63 -9.49 3.49 18.11
C VAL A 63 -10.80 2.76 17.93
N PRO A 64 -11.76 2.92 18.87
CA PRO A 64 -13.14 2.53 18.63
C PRO A 64 -13.72 3.31 17.44
N THR A 65 -14.15 2.59 16.41
CA THR A 65 -14.63 3.19 15.17
C THR A 65 -15.83 2.39 14.59
N ARG A 66 -16.12 2.60 13.32
CA ARG A 66 -17.19 1.94 12.59
C ARG A 66 -16.64 1.25 11.34
N ASP A 67 -17.18 0.07 11.04
CA ASP A 67 -16.91 -0.60 9.78
C ASP A 67 -17.73 0.03 8.63
N PRO A 68 -17.58 -0.43 7.37
CA PRO A 68 -18.30 0.13 6.23
C PRO A 68 -19.83 0.08 6.37
N LEU A 69 -20.37 -0.81 7.19
CA LEU A 69 -21.81 -0.95 7.47
C LEU A 69 -22.22 -0.30 8.80
N MET A 70 -21.37 0.55 9.38
CA MET A 70 -21.61 1.26 10.65
C MET A 70 -21.66 0.37 11.89
N ARG A 71 -21.19 -0.88 11.82
CA ARG A 71 -21.05 -1.74 12.99
C ARG A 71 -19.84 -1.28 13.84
N PRO A 72 -19.91 -1.35 15.17
CA PRO A 72 -18.80 -0.98 16.03
C PRO A 72 -17.62 -1.95 15.84
N ILE A 73 -16.43 -1.41 15.63
CA ILE A 73 -15.17 -2.14 15.55
C ILE A 73 -14.07 -1.35 16.25
N THR A 74 -12.94 -1.99 16.48
CA THR A 74 -11.67 -1.32 16.81
C THR A 74 -10.76 -1.40 15.59
N ALA A 75 -10.21 -0.27 15.19
CA ALA A 75 -9.23 -0.16 14.12
C ALA A 75 -7.97 0.51 14.62
N GLN A 76 -6.87 0.41 13.86
CA GLN A 76 -5.57 0.93 14.27
C GLN A 76 -5.04 1.94 13.25
N TYR A 77 -4.23 2.88 13.75
CA TYR A 77 -3.34 3.69 12.93
C TYR A 77 -1.99 3.89 13.63
N MET A 78 -0.95 4.24 12.86
CA MET A 78 0.36 4.55 13.43
C MET A 78 0.43 6.01 13.84
N LEU A 79 1.03 6.28 15.01
CA LEU A 79 1.37 7.63 15.47
C LEU A 79 2.82 7.69 15.95
N LYS A 80 3.57 8.67 15.45
CA LYS A 80 4.90 9.04 15.93
C LYS A 80 5.00 10.55 15.95
N ASP A 81 5.21 11.11 17.13
CA ASP A 81 5.26 12.56 17.36
C ASP A 81 4.04 13.28 16.73
N LYS A 82 4.22 13.98 15.62
CA LYS A 82 3.17 14.69 14.88
C LYS A 82 2.78 14.01 13.57
N LEU A 83 3.34 12.86 13.25
CA LEU A 83 3.02 12.06 12.06
C LEU A 83 2.03 10.96 12.40
N ALA A 84 0.92 10.91 11.70
CA ALA A 84 0.01 9.76 11.71
C ALA A 84 -0.03 9.08 10.35
N VAL A 85 -0.09 7.74 10.32
CA VAL A 85 -0.29 6.96 9.09
C VAL A 85 -1.51 6.08 9.27
N ILE A 86 -2.50 6.28 8.41
CA ILE A 86 -3.81 5.63 8.45
C ILE A 86 -3.98 4.80 7.19
N GLU A 87 -4.22 3.51 7.33
CA GLU A 87 -4.80 2.70 6.25
C GLU A 87 -6.31 2.82 6.31
N MET A 88 -6.94 3.38 5.27
CA MET A 88 -8.39 3.52 5.25
C MET A 88 -9.10 2.17 5.35
N ALA A 89 -8.46 1.09 4.90
CA ALA A 89 -9.00 -0.27 4.92
C ALA A 89 -9.21 -0.82 6.35
N GLU A 90 -8.50 -0.30 7.36
CA GLU A 90 -8.69 -0.67 8.76
C GLU A 90 -10.13 -0.39 9.27
N ALA A 91 -10.79 0.64 8.72
CA ALA A 91 -12.14 1.01 9.08
C ALA A 91 -13.14 0.98 7.93
N SER A 92 -12.67 1.03 6.68
CA SER A 92 -13.52 1.13 5.50
C SER A 92 -13.12 0.12 4.41
N GLY A 93 -12.45 -0.97 4.80
CA GLY A 93 -11.88 -1.99 3.94
C GLY A 93 -12.84 -3.07 3.48
N LEU A 94 -12.53 -3.67 2.32
CA LEU A 94 -13.30 -4.75 1.73
C LEU A 94 -13.19 -6.06 2.53
N THR A 95 -12.09 -6.25 3.25
CA THR A 95 -11.84 -7.41 4.12
C THR A 95 -12.74 -7.46 5.36
N LEU A 96 -13.34 -6.33 5.73
CA LEU A 96 -14.31 -6.23 6.83
C LEU A 96 -15.71 -6.76 6.46
N LEU A 97 -15.91 -7.07 5.17
CA LEU A 97 -17.20 -7.51 4.63
C LEU A 97 -17.08 -8.91 4.03
N SER A 98 -18.02 -9.78 4.37
CA SER A 98 -18.24 -11.01 3.61
C SER A 98 -18.67 -10.67 2.17
N GLU A 99 -18.47 -11.60 1.23
CA GLU A 99 -18.88 -11.38 -0.18
C GLU A 99 -20.36 -11.00 -0.33
N LYS A 100 -21.25 -11.59 0.50
CA LYS A 100 -22.69 -11.30 0.50
C LYS A 100 -23.05 -9.91 1.02
N GLU A 101 -22.17 -9.30 1.81
CA GLU A 101 -22.36 -7.95 2.36
C GLU A 101 -21.83 -6.85 1.44
N ARG A 102 -21.05 -7.22 0.42
CA ARG A 102 -20.44 -6.25 -0.51
C ARG A 102 -21.52 -5.54 -1.33
N ASN A 103 -21.76 -4.29 -0.99
CA ASN A 103 -22.70 -3.42 -1.69
C ASN A 103 -22.28 -1.94 -1.53
N PRO A 104 -21.61 -1.33 -2.51
CA PRO A 104 -21.07 0.03 -2.38
C PRO A 104 -22.17 1.12 -2.32
N MET A 105 -23.43 0.78 -2.52
CA MET A 105 -24.55 1.69 -2.28
C MET A 105 -24.88 1.87 -0.79
N ARG A 106 -24.38 0.96 0.07
CA ARG A 106 -24.69 0.90 1.51
C ARG A 106 -23.46 1.13 2.40
N THR A 107 -22.28 1.06 1.83
CA THR A 107 -21.01 1.23 2.58
C THR A 107 -20.64 2.70 2.70
N THR A 108 -19.94 3.03 3.79
CA THR A 108 -19.53 4.40 4.11
C THR A 108 -18.09 4.46 4.59
N SER A 109 -17.41 5.56 4.28
CA SER A 109 -16.07 5.90 4.77
C SER A 109 -16.08 6.57 6.15
N TYR A 110 -17.19 6.53 6.88
CA TYR A 110 -17.36 7.20 8.17
C TYR A 110 -16.29 6.79 9.19
N GLY A 111 -15.97 5.50 9.27
CA GLY A 111 -14.96 5.00 10.19
C GLY A 111 -13.56 5.56 9.95
N THR A 112 -13.18 5.74 8.68
CA THR A 112 -11.92 6.42 8.32
C THR A 112 -11.88 7.86 8.84
N GLY A 113 -13.01 8.58 8.77
CA GLY A 113 -13.12 9.92 9.35
C GLY A 113 -12.92 9.96 10.86
N LEU A 114 -13.39 8.92 11.59
CA LEU A 114 -13.14 8.81 13.03
C LEU A 114 -11.66 8.56 13.35
N LEU A 115 -10.93 7.78 12.54
CA LEU A 115 -9.48 7.60 12.70
C LEU A 115 -8.74 8.93 12.50
N ILE A 116 -9.08 9.69 11.45
CA ILE A 116 -8.53 11.03 11.20
C ILE A 116 -8.81 11.95 12.40
N ALA A 117 -10.04 11.98 12.88
CA ALA A 117 -10.42 12.82 13.99
C ALA A 117 -9.66 12.48 15.30
N ASP A 118 -9.45 11.18 15.57
CA ASP A 118 -8.65 10.75 16.73
C ASP A 118 -7.18 11.17 16.59
N ALA A 119 -6.59 10.99 15.41
CA ALA A 119 -5.21 11.41 15.14
C ALA A 119 -5.02 12.93 15.36
N VAL A 120 -5.95 13.74 14.86
CA VAL A 120 -5.95 15.20 15.06
C VAL A 120 -6.07 15.56 16.54
N LYS A 121 -6.99 14.93 17.28
CA LYS A 121 -7.16 15.13 18.73
C LYS A 121 -5.90 14.76 19.53
N ARG A 122 -5.10 13.81 19.05
CA ARG A 122 -3.80 13.44 19.64
C ARG A 122 -2.65 14.34 19.21
N GLY A 123 -2.92 15.34 18.38
CA GLY A 123 -1.94 16.36 18.00
C GLY A 123 -1.17 16.05 16.71
N ALA A 124 -1.61 15.12 15.89
CA ALA A 124 -1.04 14.91 14.57
C ALA A 124 -1.11 16.19 13.74
N LYS A 125 -0.01 16.52 13.05
CA LYS A 125 0.11 17.68 12.16
C LYS A 125 0.42 17.28 10.72
N HIS A 126 0.77 16.02 10.51
CA HIS A 126 0.89 15.41 9.19
C HIS A 126 0.19 14.06 9.23
N ILE A 127 -0.79 13.86 8.37
CA ILE A 127 -1.53 12.60 8.26
C ILE A 127 -1.34 12.05 6.85
N ILE A 128 -0.73 10.87 6.77
CA ILE A 128 -0.60 10.09 5.54
C ILE A 128 -1.73 9.07 5.52
N ILE A 129 -2.46 8.98 4.40
CA ILE A 129 -3.61 8.09 4.29
C ILE A 129 -3.42 7.15 3.09
N GLY A 130 -3.23 5.85 3.37
CA GLY A 130 -3.23 4.80 2.36
C GLY A 130 -4.66 4.49 1.90
N LEU A 131 -4.90 4.51 0.59
CA LEU A 131 -6.23 4.36 -0.02
C LEU A 131 -6.50 2.96 -0.59
N GLY A 132 -5.61 2.00 -0.41
CA GLY A 132 -5.78 0.63 -0.87
C GLY A 132 -6.92 -0.11 -0.15
N GLY A 133 -7.49 -1.16 -0.79
CA GLY A 133 -8.38 -2.12 -0.16
C GLY A 133 -9.80 -1.64 0.21
N SER A 134 -10.29 -0.51 -0.33
CA SER A 134 -11.56 0.11 0.06
C SER A 134 -12.81 -0.70 -0.32
N ALA A 135 -13.81 -0.71 0.57
CA ALA A 135 -15.16 -1.24 0.33
C ALA A 135 -16.17 -0.18 -0.11
N THR A 136 -15.81 1.09 -0.06
CA THR A 136 -16.72 2.23 -0.16
C THR A 136 -16.73 2.87 -1.54
N SER A 137 -17.82 3.53 -1.90
CA SER A 137 -17.99 4.35 -3.11
C SER A 137 -18.88 5.56 -2.82
N ASP A 138 -18.62 6.22 -1.69
CA ASP A 138 -19.41 7.34 -1.17
C ASP A 138 -18.77 8.71 -1.43
N ALA A 139 -17.78 8.78 -2.35
CA ALA A 139 -17.02 9.98 -2.66
C ALA A 139 -16.42 10.66 -1.40
N GLY A 140 -16.16 9.89 -0.32
CA GLY A 140 -15.65 10.38 0.95
C GLY A 140 -16.66 11.13 1.82
N MET A 141 -17.94 11.14 1.44
CA MET A 141 -18.99 11.85 2.20
C MET A 141 -19.09 11.33 3.64
N GLY A 142 -18.92 10.01 3.85
CA GLY A 142 -18.92 9.44 5.20
C GLY A 142 -17.79 9.98 6.07
N MET A 143 -16.58 10.06 5.53
CA MET A 143 -15.42 10.64 6.22
C MET A 143 -15.70 12.09 6.63
N LEU A 144 -16.18 12.92 5.68
CA LEU A 144 -16.50 14.33 5.96
C LEU A 144 -17.58 14.46 7.04
N LYS A 145 -18.60 13.59 6.99
CA LYS A 145 -19.64 13.56 8.03
C LYS A 145 -19.06 13.24 9.40
N ALA A 146 -18.16 12.26 9.52
CA ALA A 146 -17.54 11.90 10.79
C ALA A 146 -16.72 13.07 11.36
N LEU A 147 -16.01 13.82 10.51
CA LEU A 147 -15.25 15.01 10.91
C LEU A 147 -16.18 16.14 11.40
N ILE A 148 -17.29 16.38 10.69
CA ILE A 148 -18.32 17.36 11.13
C ILE A 148 -18.92 16.91 12.47
N ASP A 149 -19.38 15.66 12.58
CA ASP A 149 -19.98 15.13 13.81
C ASP A 149 -19.03 15.23 15.01
N THR A 150 -17.72 15.15 14.76
CA THR A 150 -16.70 15.17 15.82
C THR A 150 -16.26 16.57 16.24
N PHE A 151 -16.07 17.48 15.26
CA PHE A 151 -15.47 18.80 15.54
C PHE A 151 -16.50 19.96 15.46
N ALA A 152 -17.60 19.75 14.72
CA ALA A 152 -18.64 20.76 14.56
C ALA A 152 -20.06 20.16 14.66
N PRO A 153 -20.43 19.49 15.80
CA PRO A 153 -21.69 18.72 15.90
C PRO A 153 -22.95 19.56 15.73
N HIS A 154 -22.86 20.87 15.90
CA HIS A 154 -23.97 21.83 15.72
C HIS A 154 -23.70 22.84 14.59
N GLY A 155 -22.66 22.58 13.78
CA GLY A 155 -22.20 23.45 12.69
C GLY A 155 -22.19 22.73 11.35
N ASN A 156 -21.28 23.22 10.51
CA ASN A 156 -21.01 22.65 9.20
C ASN A 156 -19.49 22.57 8.96
N TRP A 157 -19.06 22.18 7.77
CA TRP A 157 -17.64 22.06 7.39
C TRP A 157 -16.82 23.31 7.73
N ASN A 158 -17.34 24.50 7.42
CA ASN A 158 -16.63 25.78 7.63
C ASN A 158 -16.42 26.12 9.13
N SER A 159 -17.07 25.38 10.02
CA SER A 159 -16.93 25.58 11.48
C SER A 159 -15.76 24.79 12.07
N ILE A 160 -15.14 23.90 11.30
CA ILE A 160 -14.01 23.07 11.75
C ILE A 160 -12.72 23.88 11.61
N LYS A 161 -12.02 24.08 12.72
CA LYS A 161 -10.72 24.78 12.79
C LYS A 161 -9.55 23.84 13.13
N GLU A 162 -9.85 22.69 13.66
CA GLU A 162 -8.88 21.69 14.11
C GLU A 162 -8.05 21.14 12.96
N LEU A 163 -8.55 21.24 11.71
CA LEU A 163 -7.93 20.72 10.49
C LEU A 163 -7.06 21.76 9.76
N ASP A 164 -7.18 23.07 10.10
CA ASP A 164 -6.52 24.16 9.36
C ASP A 164 -4.98 24.03 9.32
N ASP A 165 -4.37 23.55 10.42
CA ASP A 165 -2.92 23.38 10.56
C ASP A 165 -2.45 21.92 10.34
N VAL A 166 -3.28 21.06 9.75
CA VAL A 166 -2.95 19.65 9.50
C VAL A 166 -2.66 19.45 8.01
N LYS A 167 -1.46 18.95 7.70
CA LYS A 167 -1.09 18.53 6.36
C LYS A 167 -1.65 17.13 6.10
N PHE A 168 -2.30 16.94 4.96
CA PHE A 168 -2.78 15.64 4.50
C PHE A 168 -2.00 15.20 3.26
N THR A 169 -1.61 13.94 3.22
CA THR A 169 -0.97 13.31 2.06
C THR A 169 -1.67 11.99 1.76
N ILE A 170 -2.09 11.81 0.53
CA ILE A 170 -2.66 10.56 0.02
C ILE A 170 -1.51 9.69 -0.47
N ALA A 171 -1.45 8.46 0.03
CA ALA A 171 -0.59 7.41 -0.50
C ALA A 171 -1.40 6.54 -1.47
N SER A 172 -1.23 6.76 -2.77
CA SER A 172 -1.97 6.02 -3.81
C SER A 172 -1.29 6.13 -5.17
N ASP A 173 -1.26 5.02 -5.92
CA ASP A 173 -0.80 4.94 -7.31
C ASP A 173 -1.95 5.02 -8.31
N VAL A 174 -3.19 5.15 -7.82
CA VAL A 174 -4.40 5.29 -8.64
C VAL A 174 -4.44 6.66 -9.29
N LYS A 175 -4.57 6.69 -10.62
CA LYS A 175 -4.66 7.93 -11.41
C LYS A 175 -6.07 8.27 -11.90
N ASN A 176 -7.03 7.43 -11.57
CA ASN A 176 -8.41 7.57 -12.01
C ASN A 176 -9.06 8.84 -11.46
N PRO A 177 -9.84 9.59 -12.30
CA PRO A 177 -10.66 10.69 -11.84
C PRO A 177 -11.85 10.19 -11.01
N LEU A 178 -12.58 11.10 -10.38
CA LEU A 178 -13.73 10.76 -9.58
C LEU A 178 -14.85 10.12 -10.40
N CYS A 179 -15.21 10.71 -11.54
CA CYS A 179 -16.39 10.37 -12.34
C CYS A 179 -16.07 9.96 -13.76
N GLY A 180 -17.06 9.36 -14.45
CA GLY A 180 -17.03 9.02 -15.86
C GLY A 180 -16.51 7.63 -16.16
N LYS A 181 -16.20 7.36 -17.45
CA LYS A 181 -15.81 6.02 -17.94
C LYS A 181 -14.62 5.41 -17.19
N TYR A 182 -13.71 6.24 -16.75
CA TYR A 182 -12.50 5.86 -15.99
C TYR A 182 -12.60 6.26 -14.52
N GLY A 183 -13.78 6.66 -14.06
CA GLY A 183 -14.03 7.12 -12.70
C GLY A 183 -14.10 6.00 -11.66
N ALA A 184 -14.17 6.41 -10.41
CA ALA A 184 -14.18 5.53 -9.25
C ALA A 184 -15.24 4.42 -9.32
N ALA A 185 -16.48 4.77 -9.66
CA ALA A 185 -17.57 3.82 -9.71
C ALA A 185 -17.44 2.82 -10.86
N ALA A 186 -17.03 3.32 -12.05
CA ALA A 186 -16.92 2.49 -13.26
C ALA A 186 -15.79 1.46 -13.15
N VAL A 187 -14.63 1.86 -12.63
CA VAL A 187 -13.44 1.01 -12.59
C VAL A 187 -13.43 0.11 -11.35
N PHE A 188 -13.76 0.64 -10.19
CA PHE A 188 -13.61 -0.08 -8.92
C PHE A 188 -14.92 -0.56 -8.29
N GLY A 189 -16.07 -0.11 -8.80
CA GLY A 189 -17.39 -0.52 -8.29
C GLY A 189 -17.67 -2.03 -8.40
N PRO A 190 -17.38 -2.69 -9.55
CA PRO A 190 -17.70 -4.11 -9.73
C PRO A 190 -17.05 -5.02 -8.68
N GLN A 191 -15.77 -4.82 -8.34
CA GLN A 191 -15.09 -5.63 -7.30
C GLN A 191 -15.66 -5.43 -5.89
N LYS A 192 -16.41 -4.33 -5.66
CA LYS A 192 -17.11 -4.02 -4.41
C LYS A 192 -18.56 -4.52 -4.41
N GLY A 193 -18.97 -5.25 -5.46
CA GLY A 193 -20.30 -5.81 -5.59
C GLY A 193 -21.32 -4.89 -6.31
N ALA A 194 -20.87 -3.85 -7.03
CA ALA A 194 -21.78 -3.00 -7.81
C ALA A 194 -22.27 -3.69 -9.07
N THR A 195 -23.59 -3.64 -9.33
CA THR A 195 -24.17 -3.94 -10.64
C THR A 195 -23.95 -2.78 -11.60
N PRO A 196 -24.12 -2.98 -12.93
CA PRO A 196 -24.04 -1.89 -13.89
C PRO A 196 -24.96 -0.70 -13.60
N GLU A 197 -26.16 -0.95 -13.07
CA GLU A 197 -27.12 0.08 -12.65
C GLU A 197 -26.61 0.84 -11.44
N MET A 198 -26.05 0.14 -10.45
CA MET A 198 -25.43 0.76 -9.27
C MET A 198 -24.23 1.64 -9.67
N VAL A 199 -23.41 1.20 -10.62
CA VAL A 199 -22.26 1.99 -11.13
C VAL A 199 -22.75 3.33 -11.66
N LYS A 200 -23.82 3.38 -12.47
CA LYS A 200 -24.39 4.63 -12.99
C LYS A 200 -24.85 5.55 -11.86
N LEU A 201 -25.61 5.00 -10.89
CA LEU A 201 -26.11 5.77 -9.76
C LEU A 201 -25.00 6.31 -8.86
N LEU A 202 -23.94 5.53 -8.64
CA LEU A 202 -22.77 5.96 -7.86
C LEU A 202 -22.01 7.08 -8.57
N ASP A 203 -21.79 6.97 -9.90
CA ASP A 203 -21.16 8.01 -10.70
C ASP A 203 -21.98 9.32 -10.69
N GLU A 204 -23.31 9.22 -10.87
CA GLU A 204 -24.21 10.39 -10.80
C GLU A 204 -24.18 11.06 -9.42
N ARG A 205 -24.18 10.28 -8.33
CA ARG A 205 -24.08 10.81 -6.96
C ARG A 205 -22.75 11.51 -6.72
N ALA A 206 -21.64 10.89 -7.15
CA ALA A 206 -20.31 11.47 -7.02
C ALA A 206 -20.19 12.77 -7.82
N ARG A 207 -20.71 12.81 -9.06
CA ARG A 207 -20.73 14.01 -9.91
C ARG A 207 -21.50 15.14 -9.27
N LYS A 208 -22.72 14.85 -8.79
CA LYS A 208 -23.56 15.84 -8.11
C LYS A 208 -22.90 16.38 -6.84
N PHE A 209 -22.24 15.50 -6.08
CA PHE A 209 -21.47 15.94 -4.91
C PHE A 209 -20.29 16.85 -5.31
N ALA A 210 -19.55 16.49 -6.37
CA ALA A 210 -18.46 17.33 -6.89
C ALA A 210 -18.95 18.71 -7.37
N GLU A 211 -20.07 18.78 -8.09
CA GLU A 211 -20.68 20.03 -8.52
C GLU A 211 -21.03 20.96 -7.34
N ILE A 212 -21.65 20.40 -6.29
CA ILE A 212 -22.00 21.16 -5.08
C ILE A 212 -20.71 21.64 -4.37
N SER A 213 -19.72 20.78 -4.26
CA SER A 213 -18.43 21.11 -3.62
C SER A 213 -17.67 22.18 -4.41
N ALA A 214 -17.63 22.06 -5.73
CA ALA A 214 -17.00 23.04 -6.61
C ALA A 214 -17.67 24.43 -6.50
N PHE A 215 -19.00 24.46 -6.43
CA PHE A 215 -19.72 25.71 -6.20
C PHE A 215 -19.38 26.33 -4.82
N HIS A 216 -19.25 25.49 -3.80
CA HIS A 216 -18.95 25.95 -2.44
C HIS A 216 -17.54 26.53 -2.30
N PHE A 217 -16.53 25.85 -2.90
CA PHE A 217 -15.13 26.21 -2.74
C PHE A 217 -14.59 27.14 -3.85
N GLY A 218 -15.27 27.23 -5.00
CA GLY A 218 -14.81 27.98 -6.15
C GLY A 218 -13.72 27.28 -6.97
N TYR A 219 -13.42 26.00 -6.68
CA TYR A 219 -12.49 25.13 -7.42
C TYR A 219 -12.98 23.70 -7.40
N ASP A 220 -12.44 22.85 -8.29
CA ASP A 220 -12.88 21.45 -8.45
C ASP A 220 -11.69 20.50 -8.66
N LYS A 221 -11.62 19.46 -7.85
CA LYS A 221 -10.59 18.43 -7.85
C LYS A 221 -11.05 17.09 -8.45
N GLN A 222 -12.25 17.01 -9.06
CA GLN A 222 -12.81 15.75 -9.54
C GLN A 222 -11.98 15.08 -10.65
N ASN A 223 -11.21 15.85 -11.42
CA ASN A 223 -10.39 15.35 -12.53
C ASN A 223 -8.91 15.17 -12.17
N GLU A 224 -8.51 15.48 -10.96
CA GLU A 224 -7.13 15.27 -10.49
C GLU A 224 -6.80 13.77 -10.44
N GLU A 225 -5.54 13.42 -10.72
CA GLU A 225 -5.04 12.05 -10.56
C GLU A 225 -5.21 11.61 -9.10
N GLY A 226 -5.86 10.45 -8.90
CA GLY A 226 -6.14 9.93 -7.56
C GLY A 226 -7.49 10.34 -6.97
N ALA A 227 -8.23 11.26 -7.57
CA ALA A 227 -9.55 11.67 -7.08
C ALA A 227 -10.53 10.48 -6.97
N GLY A 228 -10.43 9.50 -7.89
CA GLY A 228 -11.25 8.29 -7.88
C GLY A 228 -10.78 7.21 -6.90
N ALA A 229 -9.61 7.35 -6.29
CA ALA A 229 -9.09 6.36 -5.36
C ALA A 229 -10.05 6.15 -4.18
N ALA A 230 -10.13 4.90 -3.71
CA ALA A 230 -11.00 4.48 -2.61
C ALA A 230 -12.48 4.93 -2.77
N GLY A 231 -13.01 4.82 -4.00
CA GLY A 231 -14.40 5.17 -4.26
C GLY A 231 -14.70 6.66 -4.12
N GLY A 232 -13.71 7.51 -4.40
CA GLY A 232 -13.78 8.96 -4.33
C GLY A 232 -13.38 9.55 -2.97
N LEU A 233 -12.86 8.74 -2.05
CA LEU A 233 -12.26 9.27 -0.82
C LEU A 233 -11.08 10.21 -1.15
N GLY A 234 -10.29 9.86 -2.20
CA GLY A 234 -9.23 10.73 -2.71
C GLY A 234 -9.74 12.12 -3.08
N TYR A 235 -10.86 12.20 -3.78
CA TYR A 235 -11.50 13.48 -4.09
C TYR A 235 -11.80 14.30 -2.83
N ALA A 236 -12.48 13.69 -1.84
CA ALA A 236 -12.82 14.42 -0.62
C ALA A 236 -11.59 14.93 0.14
N LEU A 237 -10.52 14.12 0.19
CA LEU A 237 -9.25 14.53 0.80
C LEU A 237 -8.62 15.71 0.07
N MET A 238 -8.60 15.71 -1.28
CA MET A 238 -8.05 16.80 -2.09
C MET A 238 -8.92 18.06 -2.04
N GLN A 239 -10.25 17.90 -2.15
CA GLN A 239 -11.20 18.99 -2.26
C GLN A 239 -11.41 19.72 -0.94
N TYR A 240 -11.46 19.00 0.18
CA TYR A 240 -11.84 19.52 1.49
C TYR A 240 -10.65 19.69 2.44
N LEU A 241 -9.62 18.87 2.29
CA LEU A 241 -8.44 18.84 3.18
C LEU A 241 -7.14 19.24 2.48
N HIS A 242 -7.23 19.66 1.21
CA HIS A 242 -6.10 20.09 0.41
C HIS A 242 -4.96 19.06 0.34
N ALA A 243 -5.32 17.77 0.37
CA ALA A 243 -4.34 16.70 0.39
C ALA A 243 -3.54 16.63 -0.92
N ASP A 244 -2.22 16.48 -0.80
CA ASP A 244 -1.35 16.10 -1.91
C ASP A 244 -1.45 14.59 -2.15
N CYS A 245 -1.37 14.14 -3.41
CA CYS A 245 -1.30 12.72 -3.76
C CYS A 245 0.11 12.36 -4.20
N LYS A 246 0.67 11.32 -3.60
CA LYS A 246 1.99 10.77 -3.94
C LYS A 246 1.91 9.24 -4.01
N PRO A 247 2.75 8.57 -4.82
CA PRO A 247 2.92 7.13 -4.78
C PRO A 247 3.25 6.65 -3.36
N GLY A 248 2.59 5.58 -2.92
CA GLY A 248 2.77 5.09 -1.56
C GLY A 248 4.20 4.69 -1.26
N ILE A 249 4.85 4.03 -2.22
CA ILE A 249 6.24 3.61 -2.08
C ILE A 249 7.21 4.79 -1.93
N GLU A 250 7.01 5.88 -2.67
CA GLU A 250 7.88 7.06 -2.59
C GLU A 250 7.88 7.67 -1.18
N LEU A 251 6.70 7.80 -0.58
CA LEU A 251 6.55 8.32 0.79
C LEU A 251 7.27 7.43 1.81
N LEU A 252 7.21 6.11 1.62
CA LEU A 252 7.87 5.17 2.51
C LEU A 252 9.39 5.22 2.34
N LEU A 253 9.90 5.25 1.09
CA LEU A 253 11.32 5.31 0.80
C LEU A 253 11.94 6.64 1.27
N GLU A 254 11.24 7.77 1.10
CA GLU A 254 11.62 9.06 1.69
C GLU A 254 11.76 8.94 3.23
N THR A 255 10.79 8.29 3.89
CA THR A 255 10.77 8.12 5.35
C THR A 255 11.90 7.21 5.84
N LEU A 256 12.17 6.12 5.14
CA LEU A 256 13.26 5.19 5.41
C LEU A 256 14.65 5.79 5.13
N ARG A 257 14.73 6.92 4.43
CA ARG A 257 15.96 7.47 3.85
C ARG A 257 16.68 6.40 3.02
N PHE A 258 15.89 5.73 2.18
CA PHE A 258 16.31 4.53 1.47
C PHE A 258 17.56 4.78 0.59
N ASP A 259 17.65 5.94 -0.06
CA ASP A 259 18.81 6.33 -0.87
C ASP A 259 20.13 6.33 -0.05
N GLU A 260 20.06 6.69 1.23
CA GLU A 260 21.22 6.66 2.13
C GLU A 260 21.57 5.22 2.55
N LEU A 261 20.55 4.38 2.79
CA LEU A 261 20.74 2.98 3.15
C LEU A 261 21.41 2.18 2.02
N THR A 262 21.14 2.56 0.76
CA THR A 262 21.64 1.85 -0.42
C THR A 262 22.99 2.33 -0.92
N GLN A 263 23.56 3.43 -0.41
CA GLN A 263 24.82 4.01 -0.87
C GLN A 263 25.99 3.03 -0.87
N ASP A 264 26.08 2.16 0.11
CA ASP A 264 27.12 1.16 0.31
C ASP A 264 26.60 -0.29 0.21
N ALA A 265 25.37 -0.47 -0.32
CA ALA A 265 24.80 -1.79 -0.54
C ALA A 265 25.37 -2.44 -1.81
N ASP A 266 25.76 -3.70 -1.70
CA ASP A 266 26.21 -4.51 -2.83
C ASP A 266 25.00 -5.03 -3.64
N LEU A 267 23.89 -5.29 -2.95
CA LEU A 267 22.69 -5.92 -3.50
C LEU A 267 21.42 -5.45 -2.77
N VAL A 268 20.41 -5.18 -3.54
CA VAL A 268 19.01 -5.03 -3.06
C VAL A 268 18.20 -6.17 -3.62
N ILE A 269 17.45 -6.88 -2.78
CA ILE A 269 16.49 -7.89 -3.20
C ILE A 269 15.09 -7.35 -2.96
N THR A 270 14.33 -7.20 -4.03
CA THR A 270 12.92 -6.81 -3.98
C THR A 270 12.02 -7.91 -4.54
N GLY A 271 10.72 -7.80 -4.36
CA GLY A 271 9.79 -8.80 -4.87
C GLY A 271 8.35 -8.48 -4.56
N GLU A 272 7.47 -9.27 -5.17
CA GLU A 272 6.01 -9.20 -5.02
C GLU A 272 5.35 -10.53 -5.38
N GLY A 273 4.03 -10.66 -5.14
CA GLY A 273 3.28 -11.90 -5.48
C GLY A 273 3.25 -12.22 -6.97
N ALA A 274 3.11 -11.21 -7.83
CA ALA A 274 3.10 -11.37 -9.29
C ALA A 274 3.73 -10.16 -9.97
N ALA A 275 4.79 -10.39 -10.75
CA ALA A 275 5.51 -9.38 -11.50
C ALA A 275 5.19 -9.46 -13.00
N ASP A 276 4.77 -8.34 -13.57
CA ASP A 276 4.40 -8.14 -14.97
C ASP A 276 4.66 -6.69 -15.40
N ARG A 277 4.13 -6.26 -16.54
CA ARG A 277 4.22 -4.87 -17.00
C ARG A 277 3.66 -3.85 -16.00
N GLN A 278 2.68 -4.23 -15.18
CA GLN A 278 2.13 -3.33 -14.17
C GLN A 278 3.15 -3.04 -13.06
N THR A 279 4.09 -3.95 -12.81
CA THR A 279 5.24 -3.72 -11.91
C THR A 279 6.01 -2.47 -12.32
N LEU A 280 6.17 -2.24 -13.63
CA LEU A 280 6.88 -1.09 -14.21
C LEU A 280 6.06 0.22 -14.19
N MET A 281 4.79 0.16 -13.79
CA MET A 281 3.87 1.31 -13.77
C MET A 281 3.80 2.01 -12.40
N GLY A 282 4.86 1.91 -11.60
CA GLY A 282 4.97 2.61 -10.31
C GLY A 282 4.75 1.75 -9.07
N LYS A 283 4.65 0.40 -9.22
CA LYS A 283 4.56 -0.50 -8.06
C LYS A 283 5.87 -0.54 -7.27
N LEU A 284 5.83 -1.14 -6.09
CA LEU A 284 6.95 -1.21 -5.16
C LEU A 284 8.28 -1.65 -5.79
N PRO A 285 8.39 -2.74 -6.58
CA PRO A 285 9.69 -3.16 -7.08
C PRO A 285 10.38 -2.13 -7.99
N ILE A 286 9.62 -1.39 -8.81
CA ILE A 286 10.20 -0.34 -9.66
C ILE A 286 10.62 0.89 -8.84
N GLY A 287 9.86 1.25 -7.79
CA GLY A 287 10.27 2.29 -6.84
C GLY A 287 11.60 1.94 -6.16
N ILE A 288 11.74 0.70 -5.66
CA ILE A 288 13.00 0.20 -5.10
C ILE A 288 14.14 0.28 -6.12
N LEU A 289 13.91 -0.12 -7.38
CA LEU A 289 14.92 -0.06 -8.44
C LEU A 289 15.43 1.38 -8.68
N HIS A 290 14.53 2.35 -8.71
CA HIS A 290 14.87 3.75 -8.95
C HIS A 290 15.69 4.37 -7.80
N HIS A 291 15.50 3.90 -6.58
CA HIS A 291 16.14 4.41 -5.37
C HIS A 291 17.34 3.56 -4.91
N ALA A 292 17.68 2.48 -5.63
CA ALA A 292 18.79 1.59 -5.24
C ALA A 292 20.19 2.14 -5.54
N GLY A 293 20.32 3.30 -6.17
CA GLY A 293 21.60 3.93 -6.50
C GLY A 293 22.46 3.06 -7.41
N GLN A 294 23.64 2.64 -6.94
CA GLN A 294 24.58 1.78 -7.69
C GLN A 294 24.46 0.30 -7.29
N ALA A 295 23.63 -0.03 -6.31
CA ALA A 295 23.45 -1.41 -5.88
C ALA A 295 22.81 -2.25 -6.99
N LYS A 296 23.20 -3.52 -7.10
CA LYS A 296 22.49 -4.46 -7.97
C LYS A 296 21.10 -4.70 -7.42
N VAL A 297 20.07 -4.77 -8.28
CA VAL A 297 18.70 -5.04 -7.86
C VAL A 297 18.21 -6.35 -8.45
N TRP A 298 17.80 -7.26 -7.58
CA TRP A 298 17.20 -8.54 -7.96
C TRP A 298 15.70 -8.52 -7.62
N LEU A 299 14.90 -9.00 -8.58
CA LEU A 299 13.46 -9.14 -8.42
C LEU A 299 13.09 -10.62 -8.28
N ILE A 300 12.38 -10.96 -7.21
CA ILE A 300 11.75 -12.27 -7.05
C ILE A 300 10.24 -12.14 -7.02
N ALA A 301 9.52 -13.09 -7.63
CA ALA A 301 8.07 -13.06 -7.59
C ALA A 301 7.44 -14.46 -7.59
N GLY A 302 6.23 -14.59 -7.06
CA GLY A 302 5.46 -15.83 -7.08
C GLY A 302 5.07 -16.26 -8.50
N LYS A 303 4.83 -15.28 -9.37
CA LYS A 303 4.60 -15.46 -10.80
C LYS A 303 5.31 -14.35 -11.57
N ILE A 304 5.90 -14.69 -12.70
CA ILE A 304 6.52 -13.71 -13.61
C ILE A 304 5.89 -13.84 -14.98
N SER A 305 5.39 -12.71 -15.48
CA SER A 305 5.10 -12.46 -16.89
C SER A 305 6.07 -11.38 -17.38
N ASP A 306 6.22 -11.20 -18.70
CA ASP A 306 7.02 -10.10 -19.25
C ASP A 306 8.49 -10.02 -18.72
N HIS A 307 9.12 -11.20 -18.53
CA HIS A 307 10.46 -11.33 -17.94
C HIS A 307 11.53 -10.47 -18.63
N GLN A 308 11.48 -10.36 -19.98
CA GLN A 308 12.44 -9.56 -20.73
C GLN A 308 12.29 -8.07 -20.48
N GLU A 309 11.06 -7.59 -20.39
CA GLU A 309 10.75 -6.20 -20.10
C GLU A 309 11.24 -5.80 -18.69
N LEU A 310 11.09 -6.69 -17.71
CA LEU A 310 11.61 -6.48 -16.36
C LEU A 310 13.14 -6.35 -16.35
N LEU A 311 13.86 -7.21 -17.07
CA LEU A 311 15.31 -7.08 -17.22
C LEU A 311 15.71 -5.77 -17.94
N GLN A 312 15.00 -5.40 -19.01
CA GLN A 312 15.24 -4.16 -19.74
C GLN A 312 14.99 -2.92 -18.90
N ALA A 313 14.09 -2.99 -17.91
CA ALA A 313 13.85 -1.89 -16.97
C ALA A 313 15.04 -1.64 -16.01
N GLY A 314 15.98 -2.58 -15.89
CA GLY A 314 17.20 -2.42 -15.09
C GLY A 314 17.38 -3.43 -13.96
N PHE A 315 16.44 -4.35 -13.73
CA PHE A 315 16.67 -5.43 -12.77
C PHE A 315 17.83 -6.32 -13.25
N ASN A 316 18.84 -6.52 -12.38
CA ASN A 316 20.02 -7.32 -12.74
C ASN A 316 19.74 -8.82 -12.80
N GLN A 317 18.74 -9.27 -12.05
CA GLN A 317 18.17 -10.62 -12.11
C GLN A 317 16.69 -10.59 -11.81
N VAL A 318 15.94 -11.50 -12.45
CA VAL A 318 14.49 -11.70 -12.24
C VAL A 318 14.25 -13.20 -12.10
N ALA A 319 13.64 -13.64 -10.99
CA ALA A 319 13.42 -15.05 -10.71
C ALA A 319 12.02 -15.35 -10.16
N CYS A 320 11.36 -16.35 -10.76
CA CYS A 320 10.14 -16.92 -10.21
C CYS A 320 10.50 -17.87 -9.06
N ILE A 321 9.85 -17.68 -7.89
CA ILE A 321 10.10 -18.56 -6.74
C ILE A 321 9.40 -19.91 -6.86
N ASN A 322 8.35 -19.98 -7.67
CA ASN A 322 7.53 -21.16 -7.82
C ASN A 322 8.00 -22.05 -8.97
N PRO A 323 8.05 -23.40 -8.77
CA PRO A 323 8.23 -24.35 -9.87
C PRO A 323 7.12 -24.20 -10.92
N PRO A 324 7.41 -24.46 -12.21
CA PRO A 324 6.44 -24.27 -13.29
C PRO A 324 5.13 -25.05 -13.15
N GLU A 325 5.17 -26.19 -12.46
CA GLU A 325 4.04 -27.14 -12.34
C GLU A 325 3.20 -26.95 -11.08
N ILE A 326 3.58 -26.02 -10.19
CA ILE A 326 2.85 -25.84 -8.92
C ILE A 326 1.49 -25.16 -9.18
N ILE A 327 0.44 -25.70 -8.59
CA ILE A 327 -0.88 -25.07 -8.64
C ILE A 327 -0.94 -23.88 -7.68
N LEU A 328 -1.74 -22.86 -8.03
CA LEU A 328 -1.83 -21.61 -7.26
C LEU A 328 -2.19 -21.84 -5.80
N GLU A 329 -3.15 -22.72 -5.52
CA GLU A 329 -3.60 -23.04 -4.16
C GLU A 329 -2.45 -23.55 -3.27
N GLU A 330 -1.54 -24.34 -3.85
CA GLU A 330 -0.37 -24.86 -3.16
C GLU A 330 0.72 -23.79 -3.01
N ALA A 331 0.98 -23.02 -4.07
CA ALA A 331 1.94 -21.91 -4.07
C ALA A 331 1.62 -20.85 -3.03
N MET A 332 0.34 -20.65 -2.70
CA MET A 332 -0.13 -19.68 -1.73
C MET A 332 -0.11 -20.20 -0.27
N LYS A 333 0.32 -21.44 -0.01
CA LYS A 333 0.53 -21.88 1.37
C LYS A 333 1.77 -21.19 1.94
N PRO A 334 1.70 -20.55 3.13
CA PRO A 334 2.82 -19.79 3.70
C PRO A 334 4.12 -20.58 3.83
N GLU A 335 4.02 -21.86 4.24
CA GLU A 335 5.17 -22.75 4.38
C GLU A 335 5.84 -23.06 3.03
N ILE A 336 5.07 -23.21 1.96
CA ILE A 336 5.58 -23.47 0.61
C ILE A 336 6.23 -22.19 0.05
N ALA A 337 5.57 -21.06 0.13
CA ALA A 337 6.11 -19.79 -0.31
C ALA A 337 7.41 -19.43 0.42
N THR A 338 7.45 -19.57 1.75
CA THR A 338 8.66 -19.38 2.56
C THR A 338 9.81 -20.27 2.11
N LYS A 339 9.56 -21.57 1.89
CA LYS A 339 10.56 -22.51 1.40
C LYS A 339 11.06 -22.13 0.00
N ASN A 340 10.15 -21.76 -0.88
CA ASN A 340 10.48 -21.39 -2.26
C ASN A 340 11.31 -20.11 -2.32
N ILE A 341 10.95 -19.05 -1.59
CA ILE A 341 11.74 -17.82 -1.47
C ILE A 341 13.15 -18.15 -0.99
N ARG A 342 13.28 -18.89 0.13
CA ARG A 342 14.58 -19.28 0.70
C ARG A 342 15.46 -20.01 -0.32
N ASN A 343 14.91 -21.02 -1.00
CA ASN A 343 15.65 -21.82 -1.95
C ASN A 343 16.07 -21.01 -3.18
N THR A 344 15.16 -20.22 -3.76
CA THR A 344 15.43 -19.39 -4.93
C THR A 344 16.54 -18.39 -4.63
N VAL A 345 16.44 -17.64 -3.53
CA VAL A 345 17.45 -16.65 -3.15
C VAL A 345 18.80 -17.33 -2.89
N ARG A 346 18.81 -18.48 -2.17
CA ARG A 346 20.04 -19.24 -1.95
C ARG A 346 20.74 -19.63 -3.26
N GLU A 347 20.01 -20.16 -4.23
CA GLU A 347 20.58 -20.57 -5.51
C GLU A 347 21.03 -19.36 -6.36
N MET A 348 20.28 -18.26 -6.34
CA MET A 348 20.71 -17.01 -7.00
C MET A 348 22.02 -16.48 -6.43
N ILE A 349 22.18 -16.47 -5.11
CA ILE A 349 23.42 -16.04 -4.43
C ILE A 349 24.58 -16.95 -4.81
N LYS A 350 24.40 -18.28 -4.75
CA LYS A 350 25.47 -19.24 -5.11
C LYS A 350 25.94 -19.05 -6.55
N THR A 351 25.00 -18.96 -7.49
CA THR A 351 25.31 -18.83 -8.93
C THR A 351 26.06 -17.54 -9.24
N LYS A 352 25.84 -16.45 -8.49
CA LYS A 352 26.36 -15.13 -8.84
C LYS A 352 27.60 -14.71 -8.05
N PHE A 353 27.73 -15.15 -6.82
CA PHE A 353 28.76 -14.65 -5.89
C PHE A 353 29.71 -15.73 -5.35
N LEU A 354 29.41 -17.02 -5.56
CA LEU A 354 30.32 -18.10 -5.13
C LEU A 354 30.97 -18.73 -6.35
N THR A 355 32.28 -18.91 -6.31
CA THR A 355 33.03 -19.68 -7.29
C THR A 355 32.94 -21.18 -6.97
N ASP A 356 33.25 -22.05 -7.92
CA ASP A 356 33.32 -23.51 -7.70
C ASP A 356 34.24 -23.90 -6.55
N GLU A 357 35.31 -23.15 -6.30
CA GLU A 357 36.20 -23.33 -5.18
C GLU A 357 35.58 -23.00 -3.83
N ASP A 358 34.74 -21.95 -3.74
CA ASP A 358 34.01 -21.60 -2.54
C ASP A 358 32.95 -22.66 -2.18
N ILE A 359 32.35 -23.31 -3.20
CA ILE A 359 31.36 -24.37 -3.03
C ILE A 359 32.02 -25.69 -2.56
N ALA A 360 33.22 -25.99 -3.08
CA ALA A 360 33.96 -27.23 -2.76
C ALA A 360 34.58 -27.22 -1.36
N SER A 361 34.82 -26.05 -0.76
CA SER A 361 35.47 -25.92 0.56
C SER A 361 34.53 -26.08 1.76
N LYS A 362 33.22 -26.25 1.54
CA LYS A 362 32.25 -26.48 2.63
C LYS A 362 32.24 -27.97 3.03
N PRO A 363 32.42 -28.32 4.34
CA PRO A 363 32.22 -29.68 4.79
C PRO A 363 30.82 -30.17 4.42
N ARG A 364 30.76 -31.36 3.81
CA ARG A 364 29.49 -32.08 3.60
C ARG A 364 29.00 -32.55 4.96
N GLU A 365 27.99 -31.92 5.53
CA GLU A 365 27.23 -32.45 6.68
C GLU A 365 26.27 -33.53 6.21
#